data_26e81a212d832990af71e8a769e1977e
#
_entry.id   26e81a212d832990af71e8a769e1977e
#
_cell.length_a   1.000
_cell.length_b   1.000
_cell.length_c   1.000
_cell.angle_alpha   90.00
_cell.angle_beta   90.00
_cell.angle_gamma   90.00
#
_symmetry.space_group_name_H-M   'P 1'
#
loop_
_entity.id
_entity.type
_entity.pdbx_description
1 polymer ?
#
loop_
_entity_poly.entity_id
_entity_poly.type
_entity_poly.pdbx_seq_one_letter_code
_entity_poly.pdbx_strand_id
1 'polypeptide(L)'
;MQAALLPHTWWIRAANSFYAYVHFPATAAALVRLYLKRPEIYLWFRRTLASLTALALVIHALFPLAPPRMLTAAGMVDTGHLFGPSVYGSPSTDTLSNQYAAMPSLHVGWALAVAIALIAATRSRWRWLWLAHPALTLLVVVVTGNHYWLDAIAAAGLVALVLAVVTPLSRPAVAPARTHEIPSVPPFAGLGVFRPALPEQRHQASALPAYARKNPPRGGGSRSRTSA
;
A
#
# COMPACT_ATOMS: atom_id res chain seq x y z
N MET A 1 -6.16 -21.73 -22.91
CA MET A 1 -6.05 -20.26 -22.86
C MET A 1 -4.79 -19.78 -23.56
N GLN A 2 -3.61 -20.29 -23.22
CA GLN A 2 -2.36 -19.90 -23.89
C GLN A 2 -2.45 -20.08 -25.42
N ALA A 3 -2.85 -21.27 -25.90
CA ALA A 3 -2.96 -21.60 -27.33
C ALA A 3 -3.83 -20.61 -28.13
N ALA A 4 -4.88 -20.06 -27.53
CA ALA A 4 -5.73 -19.07 -28.17
C ALA A 4 -5.05 -17.72 -28.38
N LEU A 5 -4.02 -17.40 -27.58
CA LEU A 5 -3.28 -16.14 -27.65
C LEU A 5 -1.99 -16.24 -28.47
N LEU A 6 -1.44 -17.45 -28.66
CA LEU A 6 -0.20 -17.65 -29.41
C LEU A 6 -0.19 -17.02 -30.81
N PRO A 7 -1.31 -17.00 -31.59
CA PRO A 7 -1.33 -16.32 -32.89
C PRO A 7 -1.21 -14.79 -32.78
N HIS A 8 -1.45 -14.23 -31.62
CA HIS A 8 -1.44 -12.78 -31.39
C HIS A 8 -0.22 -12.34 -30.59
N THR A 9 0.94 -12.30 -31.21
CA THR A 9 2.24 -12.06 -30.56
C THR A 9 2.31 -10.78 -29.74
N TRP A 10 1.63 -9.72 -30.15
CA TRP A 10 1.64 -8.45 -29.42
C TRP A 10 0.89 -8.55 -28.07
N TRP A 11 -0.20 -9.32 -27.97
CA TRP A 11 -0.90 -9.57 -26.72
C TRP A 11 -0.02 -10.37 -25.75
N ILE A 12 0.74 -11.35 -26.26
CA ILE A 12 1.65 -12.13 -25.45
C ILE A 12 2.80 -11.26 -24.94
N ARG A 13 3.39 -10.42 -25.81
CA ARG A 13 4.41 -9.46 -25.38
C ARG A 13 3.89 -8.48 -24.33
N ALA A 14 2.68 -7.98 -24.49
CA ALA A 14 2.03 -7.13 -23.49
C ALA A 14 1.83 -7.86 -22.15
N ALA A 15 1.39 -9.13 -22.19
CA ALA A 15 1.22 -9.95 -21.00
C ALA A 15 2.57 -10.24 -20.30
N ASN A 16 3.62 -10.61 -21.06
CA ASN A 16 4.95 -10.79 -20.51
C ASN A 16 5.53 -9.50 -19.92
N SER A 17 5.30 -8.35 -20.58
CA SER A 17 5.72 -7.04 -20.05
C SER A 17 4.99 -6.67 -18.78
N PHE A 18 3.69 -6.94 -18.71
CA PHE A 18 2.94 -6.76 -17.47
C PHE A 18 3.49 -7.62 -16.35
N TYR A 19 3.75 -8.90 -16.64
CA TYR A 19 4.33 -9.83 -15.68
C TYR A 19 5.69 -9.35 -15.17
N ALA A 20 6.57 -8.90 -16.08
CA ALA A 20 7.93 -8.52 -15.76
C ALA A 20 8.02 -7.16 -15.04
N TYR A 21 7.20 -6.17 -15.45
CA TYR A 21 7.43 -4.78 -15.09
C TYR A 21 6.33 -4.10 -14.28
N VAL A 22 5.14 -4.71 -14.15
CA VAL A 22 4.03 -4.02 -13.45
C VAL A 22 3.90 -4.47 -12.00
N HIS A 23 4.09 -5.74 -11.72
CA HIS A 23 3.79 -6.33 -10.42
C HIS A 23 4.58 -5.68 -9.26
N PHE A 24 5.89 -5.64 -9.35
CA PHE A 24 6.75 -5.07 -8.30
C PHE A 24 6.57 -3.55 -8.14
N PRO A 25 6.59 -2.75 -9.23
CA PRO A 25 6.34 -1.32 -9.12
C PRO A 25 4.95 -0.98 -8.58
N ALA A 26 3.91 -1.73 -8.94
CA ALA A 26 2.56 -1.52 -8.39
C ALA A 26 2.51 -1.76 -6.88
N THR A 27 3.16 -2.83 -6.41
CA THR A 27 3.25 -3.12 -4.97
C THR A 27 4.07 -2.06 -4.24
N ALA A 28 5.20 -1.63 -4.80
CA ALA A 28 6.03 -0.55 -4.23
C ALA A 28 5.26 0.77 -4.17
N ALA A 29 4.54 1.12 -5.24
CA ALA A 29 3.70 2.32 -5.27
C ALA A 29 2.57 2.27 -4.21
N ALA A 30 1.95 1.09 -4.02
CA ALA A 30 0.95 0.90 -2.97
C ALA A 30 1.56 1.08 -1.57
N LEU A 31 2.74 0.50 -1.31
CA LEU A 31 3.46 0.67 -0.04
C LEU A 31 3.79 2.14 0.23
N VAL A 32 4.38 2.84 -0.73
CA VAL A 32 4.71 4.26 -0.61
C VAL A 32 3.46 5.11 -0.39
N ARG A 33 2.40 4.89 -1.19
CA ARG A 33 1.13 5.61 -1.04
C ARG A 33 0.52 5.41 0.35
N LEU A 34 0.49 4.17 0.83
CA LEU A 34 -0.07 3.85 2.15
C LEU A 34 0.81 4.43 3.27
N TYR A 35 2.13 4.34 3.16
CA TYR A 35 3.06 4.94 4.11
C TYR A 35 2.81 6.44 4.27
N LEU A 36 2.66 7.17 3.15
CA LEU A 36 2.49 8.63 3.15
C LEU A 36 1.08 9.08 3.53
N LYS A 37 0.04 8.29 3.26
CA LYS A 37 -1.36 8.73 3.37
C LYS A 37 -2.19 7.97 4.41
N ARG A 38 -1.78 6.75 4.79
CA ARG A 38 -2.53 5.84 5.66
C ARG A 38 -1.59 4.95 6.48
N PRO A 39 -0.82 5.50 7.42
CA PRO A 39 0.23 4.75 8.14
C PRO A 39 -0.30 3.53 8.91
N GLU A 40 -1.53 3.60 9.43
CA GLU A 40 -2.18 2.48 10.12
C GLU A 40 -2.43 1.29 9.17
N ILE A 41 -2.90 1.57 7.93
CA ILE A 41 -3.11 0.54 6.90
C ILE A 41 -1.77 0.06 6.36
N TYR A 42 -0.76 0.94 6.24
CA TYR A 42 0.59 0.57 5.82
C TYR A 42 1.21 -0.49 6.74
N LEU A 43 1.14 -0.32 8.06
CA LEU A 43 1.71 -1.27 9.01
C LEU A 43 1.05 -2.64 8.90
N TRP A 44 -0.27 -2.67 8.80
CA TRP A 44 -1.04 -3.88 8.58
C TRP A 44 -0.67 -4.54 7.24
N PHE A 45 -0.66 -3.76 6.15
CA PHE A 45 -0.34 -4.26 4.81
C PHE A 45 1.09 -4.81 4.72
N ARG A 46 2.08 -4.11 5.29
CA ARG A 46 3.47 -4.57 5.36
C ARG A 46 3.60 -5.91 6.09
N ARG A 47 2.91 -6.06 7.22
CA ARG A 47 2.89 -7.33 7.96
C ARG A 47 2.23 -8.44 7.15
N THR A 48 1.14 -8.15 6.48
CA THR A 48 0.45 -9.09 5.59
C THR A 48 1.36 -9.56 4.47
N LEU A 49 2.03 -8.64 3.76
CA LEU A 49 2.96 -9.00 2.69
C LEU A 49 4.14 -9.84 3.20
N ALA A 50 4.74 -9.44 4.32
CA ALA A 50 5.87 -10.16 4.90
C ALA A 50 5.47 -11.59 5.32
N SER A 51 4.35 -11.75 6.02
CA SER A 51 3.85 -13.06 6.46
C SER A 51 3.47 -13.95 5.27
N LEU A 52 2.78 -13.37 4.28
CA LEU A 52 2.38 -14.08 3.05
C LEU A 52 3.62 -14.58 2.30
N THR A 53 4.62 -13.70 2.13
CA THR A 53 5.85 -14.05 1.44
C THR A 53 6.65 -15.12 2.18
N ALA A 54 6.84 -14.95 3.49
CA ALA A 54 7.55 -15.93 4.31
C ALA A 54 6.91 -17.31 4.25
N LEU A 55 5.58 -17.37 4.39
CA LEU A 55 4.85 -18.65 4.34
C LEU A 55 4.88 -19.28 2.95
N ALA A 56 4.74 -18.48 1.89
CA ALA A 56 4.85 -18.97 0.52
C ALA A 56 6.26 -19.49 0.21
N LEU A 57 7.32 -18.82 0.67
CA LEU A 57 8.71 -19.28 0.50
C LEU A 57 8.96 -20.62 1.21
N VAL A 58 8.39 -20.80 2.41
CA VAL A 58 8.46 -22.10 3.10
C VAL A 58 7.79 -23.19 2.27
N ILE A 59 6.59 -22.91 1.72
CA ILE A 59 5.88 -23.87 0.88
C ILE A 59 6.67 -24.17 -0.39
N HIS A 60 7.24 -23.16 -1.06
CA HIS A 60 8.09 -23.36 -2.25
C HIS A 60 9.34 -24.20 -1.97
N ALA A 61 9.93 -24.05 -0.78
CA ALA A 61 11.10 -24.84 -0.38
C ALA A 61 10.75 -26.31 -0.08
N LEU A 62 9.57 -26.54 0.51
CA LEU A 62 9.12 -27.88 0.87
C LEU A 62 8.47 -28.64 -0.30
N PHE A 63 7.81 -27.92 -1.20
CA PHE A 63 7.03 -28.46 -2.30
C PHE A 63 7.37 -27.73 -3.62
N PRO A 64 8.58 -27.96 -4.19
CA PRO A 64 8.95 -27.36 -5.47
C PRO A 64 8.04 -27.89 -6.58
N LEU A 65 7.34 -26.99 -7.26
CA LEU A 65 6.39 -27.31 -8.32
C LEU A 65 6.74 -26.58 -9.60
N ALA A 66 6.87 -27.35 -10.70
CA ALA A 66 7.15 -26.79 -12.01
C ALA A 66 5.95 -26.00 -12.57
N PRO A 67 6.17 -24.79 -13.11
CA PRO A 67 5.11 -24.03 -13.75
C PRO A 67 4.71 -24.63 -15.10
N PRO A 68 3.48 -24.31 -15.60
CA PRO A 68 2.97 -24.85 -16.87
C PRO A 68 3.91 -24.68 -18.06
N ARG A 69 4.64 -23.55 -18.14
CA ARG A 69 5.58 -23.26 -19.25
C ARG A 69 6.68 -24.31 -19.42
N MET A 70 6.97 -25.09 -18.38
CA MET A 70 7.97 -26.19 -18.45
C MET A 70 7.38 -27.50 -18.96
N LEU A 71 6.05 -27.60 -19.12
CA LEU A 71 5.35 -28.80 -19.57
C LEU A 71 5.24 -28.83 -21.11
N THR A 72 6.37 -28.92 -21.82
CA THR A 72 6.39 -28.94 -23.29
C THR A 72 5.65 -30.16 -23.86
N ALA A 73 5.68 -31.29 -23.17
CA ALA A 73 4.93 -32.50 -23.54
C ALA A 73 3.41 -32.29 -23.52
N ALA A 74 2.90 -31.31 -22.74
CA ALA A 74 1.50 -30.93 -22.74
C ALA A 74 1.16 -29.77 -23.71
N GLY A 75 2.07 -29.47 -24.64
CA GLY A 75 1.92 -28.40 -25.63
C GLY A 75 2.02 -26.98 -25.03
N MET A 76 2.55 -26.86 -23.82
CA MET A 76 2.80 -25.55 -23.21
C MET A 76 4.09 -24.93 -23.74
N VAL A 77 4.11 -23.62 -23.85
CA VAL A 77 5.21 -22.86 -24.44
C VAL A 77 5.70 -21.81 -23.45
N ASP A 78 7.01 -21.65 -23.31
CA ASP A 78 7.60 -20.55 -22.56
C ASP A 78 7.52 -19.26 -23.38
N THR A 79 6.46 -18.50 -23.13
CA THR A 79 6.19 -17.25 -23.86
C THR A 79 7.21 -16.17 -23.56
N GLY A 80 7.80 -16.16 -22.35
CA GLY A 80 8.84 -15.22 -21.97
C GLY A 80 10.08 -15.38 -22.83
N HIS A 81 10.55 -16.60 -22.98
CA HIS A 81 11.72 -16.91 -23.82
C HIS A 81 11.46 -16.70 -25.31
N LEU A 82 10.27 -17.06 -25.80
CA LEU A 82 9.97 -16.98 -27.25
C LEU A 82 9.63 -15.56 -27.72
N PHE A 83 8.92 -14.80 -26.92
CA PHE A 83 8.38 -13.51 -27.34
C PHE A 83 8.90 -12.32 -26.53
N GLY A 84 9.55 -12.58 -25.38
CA GLY A 84 10.07 -11.58 -24.45
C GLY A 84 8.99 -10.66 -23.84
N PRO A 85 9.36 -9.86 -22.84
CA PRO A 85 10.57 -10.05 -22.03
C PRO A 85 10.47 -11.28 -21.13
N SER A 86 11.61 -11.96 -20.88
CA SER A 86 11.71 -13.03 -19.89
C SER A 86 12.34 -12.50 -18.60
N VAL A 87 11.78 -12.90 -17.46
CA VAL A 87 12.35 -12.60 -16.12
C VAL A 87 13.19 -13.76 -15.59
N TYR A 88 13.18 -14.88 -16.29
CA TYR A 88 13.94 -16.08 -15.94
C TYR A 88 15.05 -16.30 -16.97
N GLY A 89 16.22 -16.73 -16.50
CA GLY A 89 17.26 -17.26 -17.35
C GLY A 89 16.93 -18.66 -17.88
N SER A 90 17.85 -19.26 -18.63
CA SER A 90 17.69 -20.65 -19.04
C SER A 90 17.62 -21.56 -17.81
N PRO A 91 16.70 -22.55 -17.75
CA PRO A 91 16.57 -23.44 -16.59
C PRO A 91 17.86 -24.18 -16.21
N SER A 92 18.76 -24.38 -17.19
CA SER A 92 20.06 -25.06 -16.99
C SER A 92 21.15 -24.16 -16.40
N THR A 93 21.02 -22.83 -16.47
CA THR A 93 22.06 -21.86 -16.08
C THR A 93 21.61 -20.82 -15.07
N ASP A 94 20.29 -20.65 -14.87
CA ASP A 94 19.74 -19.70 -13.91
C ASP A 94 19.77 -20.29 -12.50
N THR A 95 20.75 -19.83 -11.71
CA THR A 95 20.90 -20.21 -10.29
C THR A 95 20.30 -19.18 -9.34
N LEU A 96 19.83 -18.04 -9.86
CA LEU A 96 19.35 -16.93 -9.03
C LEU A 96 17.84 -16.98 -8.80
N SER A 97 17.07 -17.48 -9.76
CA SER A 97 15.62 -17.55 -9.67
C SER A 97 15.12 -18.96 -9.36
N ASN A 98 14.23 -19.08 -8.38
CA ASN A 98 13.55 -20.35 -8.14
C ASN A 98 12.46 -20.55 -9.18
N GLN A 99 12.78 -21.27 -10.26
CA GLN A 99 11.85 -21.54 -11.35
C GLN A 99 10.77 -22.59 -11.01
N TYR A 100 10.93 -23.33 -9.90
CA TYR A 100 10.00 -24.34 -9.40
C TYR A 100 9.05 -23.81 -8.32
N ALA A 101 8.85 -22.52 -8.23
CA ALA A 101 7.99 -21.85 -7.27
C ALA A 101 6.60 -21.54 -7.83
N ALA A 102 5.92 -22.54 -8.43
CA ALA A 102 4.62 -22.31 -9.03
C ALA A 102 3.50 -22.14 -8.00
N MET A 103 3.45 -22.92 -6.93
CA MET A 103 2.36 -22.93 -5.96
C MET A 103 2.86 -22.67 -4.53
N PRO A 104 2.26 -21.69 -3.81
CA PRO A 104 1.21 -20.74 -4.24
C PRO A 104 1.75 -19.58 -5.08
N SER A 105 0.91 -19.00 -5.93
CA SER A 105 1.30 -17.84 -6.75
C SER A 105 1.50 -16.58 -5.92
N LEU A 106 2.75 -16.15 -5.71
CA LEU A 106 3.04 -14.88 -5.03
C LEU A 106 2.55 -13.66 -5.83
N HIS A 107 2.54 -13.71 -7.16
CA HIS A 107 2.01 -12.63 -8.00
C HIS A 107 0.54 -12.38 -7.71
N VAL A 108 -0.27 -13.44 -7.68
CA VAL A 108 -1.70 -13.33 -7.38
C VAL A 108 -1.91 -12.94 -5.90
N GLY A 109 -1.16 -13.55 -4.99
CA GLY A 109 -1.25 -13.26 -3.56
C GLY A 109 -0.95 -11.80 -3.22
N TRP A 110 0.14 -11.25 -3.77
CA TRP A 110 0.49 -9.84 -3.58
C TRP A 110 -0.51 -8.90 -4.24
N ALA A 111 -0.96 -9.22 -5.46
CA ALA A 111 -1.97 -8.42 -6.14
C ALA A 111 -3.28 -8.35 -5.36
N LEU A 112 -3.72 -9.47 -4.77
CA LEU A 112 -4.88 -9.51 -3.87
C LEU A 112 -4.66 -8.66 -2.61
N ALA A 113 -3.52 -8.81 -1.95
CA ALA A 113 -3.19 -8.02 -0.76
C ALA A 113 -3.14 -6.51 -1.06
N VAL A 114 -2.55 -6.11 -2.21
CA VAL A 114 -2.56 -4.73 -2.71
C VAL A 114 -3.98 -4.22 -2.91
N ALA A 115 -4.82 -4.98 -3.61
CA ALA A 115 -6.20 -4.59 -3.87
C ALA A 115 -6.99 -4.40 -2.57
N ILE A 116 -6.89 -5.34 -1.63
CA ILE A 116 -7.56 -5.28 -0.32
C ILE A 116 -7.11 -4.04 0.46
N ALA A 117 -5.80 -3.78 0.52
CA ALA A 117 -5.25 -2.62 1.22
C ALA A 117 -5.71 -1.28 0.60
N LEU A 118 -5.72 -1.19 -0.73
CA LEU A 118 -6.16 0.01 -1.43
C LEU A 118 -7.68 0.22 -1.35
N ILE A 119 -8.48 -0.86 -1.35
CA ILE A 119 -9.93 -0.80 -1.11
C ILE A 119 -10.19 -0.29 0.31
N ALA A 120 -9.48 -0.79 1.31
CA ALA A 120 -9.61 -0.33 2.70
C ALA A 120 -9.18 1.14 2.86
N ALA A 121 -8.17 1.59 2.13
CA ALA A 121 -7.68 2.97 2.17
C ALA A 121 -8.55 3.98 1.42
N THR A 122 -9.39 3.52 0.49
CA THR A 122 -10.16 4.37 -0.43
C THR A 122 -11.62 4.45 0.00
N ARG A 123 -12.14 5.67 0.24
CA ARG A 123 -13.55 5.89 0.64
C ARG A 123 -14.52 6.00 -0.53
N SER A 124 -14.02 6.21 -1.76
CA SER A 124 -14.84 6.36 -2.97
C SER A 124 -15.57 5.06 -3.34
N ARG A 125 -16.74 5.17 -3.97
CA ARG A 125 -17.44 4.02 -4.58
C ARG A 125 -16.59 3.30 -5.64
N TRP A 126 -15.65 4.01 -6.26
CA TRP A 126 -14.73 3.48 -7.26
C TRP A 126 -13.62 2.59 -6.67
N ARG A 127 -13.58 2.40 -5.35
CA ARG A 127 -12.57 1.56 -4.67
C ARG A 127 -12.51 0.13 -5.22
N TRP A 128 -13.63 -0.39 -5.73
CA TRP A 128 -13.71 -1.74 -6.27
C TRP A 128 -12.94 -1.93 -7.59
N LEU A 129 -12.58 -0.83 -8.28
CA LEU A 129 -11.69 -0.88 -9.44
C LEU A 129 -10.31 -1.44 -9.11
N TRP A 130 -9.89 -1.41 -7.85
CA TRP A 130 -8.64 -2.03 -7.44
C TRP A 130 -8.64 -3.56 -7.63
N LEU A 131 -9.80 -4.21 -7.72
CA LEU A 131 -9.91 -5.63 -8.07
C LEU A 131 -9.50 -5.95 -9.51
N ALA A 132 -9.47 -4.97 -10.40
CA ALA A 132 -8.95 -5.14 -11.75
C ALA A 132 -7.46 -5.58 -11.74
N HIS A 133 -6.68 -5.13 -10.74
CA HIS A 133 -5.27 -5.50 -10.63
C HIS A 133 -5.07 -7.01 -10.40
N PRO A 134 -5.64 -7.66 -9.37
CA PRO A 134 -5.50 -9.10 -9.22
C PRO A 134 -6.19 -9.88 -10.34
N ALA A 135 -7.31 -9.42 -10.90
CA ALA A 135 -7.96 -10.07 -12.03
C ALA A 135 -7.05 -10.09 -13.28
N LEU A 136 -6.44 -8.96 -13.61
CA LEU A 136 -5.48 -8.87 -14.72
C LEU A 136 -4.21 -9.69 -14.44
N THR A 137 -3.70 -9.63 -13.21
CA THR A 137 -2.53 -10.43 -12.80
C THR A 137 -2.81 -11.92 -12.98
N LEU A 138 -3.98 -12.40 -12.52
CA LEU A 138 -4.39 -13.79 -12.69
C LEU A 138 -4.46 -14.19 -14.16
N LEU A 139 -5.11 -13.37 -15.00
CA LEU A 139 -5.18 -13.63 -16.44
C LEU A 139 -3.78 -13.72 -17.05
N VAL A 140 -2.91 -12.76 -16.74
CA VAL A 140 -1.54 -12.71 -17.25
C VAL A 140 -0.73 -13.94 -16.85
N VAL A 141 -0.72 -14.31 -15.57
CA VAL A 141 0.11 -15.45 -15.11
C VAL A 141 -0.34 -16.78 -15.70
N VAL A 142 -1.65 -16.93 -16.00
CA VAL A 142 -2.19 -18.14 -16.62
C VAL A 142 -1.90 -18.18 -18.12
N VAL A 143 -2.12 -17.07 -18.85
CA VAL A 143 -1.90 -17.06 -20.31
C VAL A 143 -0.42 -17.12 -20.68
N THR A 144 0.46 -16.59 -19.83
CA THR A 144 1.92 -16.70 -20.03
C THR A 144 2.47 -18.06 -19.61
N GLY A 145 1.66 -18.94 -19.00
CA GLY A 145 2.09 -20.26 -18.55
C GLY A 145 2.98 -20.23 -17.30
N ASN A 146 2.98 -19.13 -16.54
CA ASN A 146 3.76 -19.02 -15.31
C ASN A 146 3.08 -19.71 -14.12
N HIS A 147 1.75 -19.79 -14.11
CA HIS A 147 0.97 -20.40 -13.02
C HIS A 147 -0.24 -21.16 -13.53
N TYR A 148 -0.67 -22.16 -12.74
CA TYR A 148 -1.97 -22.83 -12.88
C TYR A 148 -3.08 -22.02 -12.19
N TRP A 149 -4.32 -22.30 -12.53
CA TRP A 149 -5.48 -21.77 -11.80
C TRP A 149 -5.44 -22.19 -10.32
N LEU A 150 -4.96 -23.39 -10.05
CA LEU A 150 -4.85 -23.94 -8.70
C LEU A 150 -3.88 -23.13 -7.84
N ASP A 151 -2.79 -22.65 -8.42
CA ASP A 151 -1.80 -21.82 -7.72
C ASP A 151 -2.41 -20.51 -7.24
N ALA A 152 -3.34 -19.96 -8.02
CA ALA A 152 -4.09 -18.75 -7.65
C ALA A 152 -5.11 -19.01 -6.54
N ILE A 153 -5.79 -20.15 -6.58
CA ILE A 153 -6.72 -20.57 -5.51
C ILE A 153 -5.95 -20.77 -4.20
N ALA A 154 -4.81 -21.48 -4.27
CA ALA A 154 -3.94 -21.66 -3.12
C ALA A 154 -3.43 -20.33 -2.56
N ALA A 155 -3.04 -19.38 -3.44
CA ALA A 155 -2.63 -18.04 -3.05
C ALA A 155 -3.78 -17.26 -2.35
N ALA A 156 -5.00 -17.34 -2.88
CA ALA A 156 -6.16 -16.71 -2.26
C ALA A 156 -6.48 -17.28 -0.87
N GLY A 157 -6.40 -18.62 -0.73
CA GLY A 157 -6.53 -19.30 0.57
C GLY A 157 -5.46 -18.86 1.55
N LEU A 158 -4.21 -18.74 1.09
CA LEU A 158 -3.08 -18.29 1.92
C LEU A 158 -3.25 -16.83 2.34
N VAL A 159 -3.71 -15.95 1.44
CA VAL A 159 -4.05 -14.56 1.79
C VAL A 159 -5.14 -14.53 2.86
N ALA A 160 -6.21 -15.30 2.71
CA ALA A 160 -7.29 -15.37 3.69
C ALA A 160 -6.78 -15.82 5.07
N LEU A 161 -5.94 -16.86 5.11
CA LEU A 161 -5.31 -17.35 6.34
C LEU A 161 -4.45 -16.25 7.00
N VAL A 162 -3.57 -15.62 6.24
CA VAL A 162 -2.69 -14.55 6.75
C VAL A 162 -3.52 -13.38 7.28
N LEU A 163 -4.58 -12.99 6.58
CA LEU A 163 -5.47 -11.92 7.03
C LEU A 163 -6.20 -12.28 8.33
N ALA A 164 -6.64 -13.53 8.48
CA ALA A 164 -7.29 -14.00 9.70
C ALA A 164 -6.36 -13.90 10.93
N VAL A 165 -5.05 -14.09 10.74
CA VAL A 165 -4.05 -14.01 11.81
C VAL A 165 -3.57 -12.59 12.04
N VAL A 166 -3.18 -11.88 10.98
CA VAL A 166 -2.51 -10.56 11.06
C VAL A 166 -3.50 -9.45 11.46
N THR A 167 -4.77 -9.54 11.04
CA THR A 167 -5.76 -8.48 11.32
C THR A 167 -6.07 -8.33 12.81
N PRO A 168 -6.32 -9.40 13.59
CA PRO A 168 -6.49 -9.30 15.04
C PRO A 168 -5.26 -8.72 15.75
N LEU A 169 -4.06 -9.14 15.35
CA LEU A 169 -2.79 -8.70 15.94
C LEU A 169 -2.47 -7.24 15.67
N SER A 170 -3.06 -6.66 14.63
CA SER A 170 -2.84 -5.26 14.22
C SER A 170 -3.82 -4.29 14.87
N ARG A 171 -4.84 -4.77 15.56
CA ARG A 171 -5.75 -3.90 16.33
C ARG A 171 -5.01 -3.42 17.57
N PRO A 172 -4.90 -2.09 17.80
CA PRO A 172 -4.41 -1.60 19.07
C PRO A 172 -5.32 -2.13 20.17
N ALA A 173 -4.73 -2.70 21.22
CA ALA A 173 -5.49 -3.02 22.42
C ALA A 173 -6.20 -1.73 22.85
N VAL A 174 -7.52 -1.76 22.87
CA VAL A 174 -8.30 -0.64 23.44
C VAL A 174 -7.90 -0.60 24.90
N ALA A 175 -7.04 0.37 25.25
CA ALA A 175 -6.73 0.61 26.65
C ALA A 175 -8.09 0.84 27.35
N PRO A 176 -8.37 0.13 28.46
CA PRO A 176 -9.58 0.39 29.19
C PRO A 176 -9.62 1.89 29.48
N ALA A 177 -10.73 2.54 29.14
CA ALA A 177 -10.93 3.96 29.41
C ALA A 177 -10.56 4.15 30.89
N ARG A 178 -9.49 4.92 31.16
CA ARG A 178 -9.24 5.36 32.53
C ARG A 178 -10.47 6.16 32.89
N THR A 179 -11.33 5.58 33.72
CA THR A 179 -12.31 6.35 34.44
C THR A 179 -11.49 7.36 35.23
N HIS A 180 -11.46 8.61 34.75
CA HIS A 180 -11.06 9.72 35.57
C HIS A 180 -12.06 9.71 36.73
N GLU A 181 -11.68 9.10 37.85
CA GLU A 181 -12.31 9.45 39.12
C GLU A 181 -12.11 10.93 39.27
N ILE A 182 -13.20 11.67 39.06
CA ILE A 182 -13.27 13.10 39.42
C ILE A 182 -12.98 13.10 40.93
N PRO A 183 -11.87 13.72 41.39
CA PRO A 183 -11.62 13.81 42.82
C PRO A 183 -12.87 14.45 43.46
N SER A 184 -13.49 13.73 44.38
CA SER A 184 -14.60 14.24 45.17
C SER A 184 -14.11 15.52 45.86
N VAL A 185 -14.62 16.67 45.40
CA VAL A 185 -14.35 17.95 46.05
C VAL A 185 -14.97 17.84 47.45
N PRO A 186 -14.19 17.96 48.53
CA PRO A 186 -14.77 17.92 49.88
C PRO A 186 -15.77 19.05 50.02
N PRO A 187 -16.91 18.84 50.71
CA PRO A 187 -17.90 19.88 50.91
C PRO A 187 -17.24 21.05 51.66
N PHE A 188 -17.39 22.25 51.14
CA PHE A 188 -16.90 23.47 51.74
C PHE A 188 -17.58 23.67 53.11
N ALA A 189 -16.89 23.27 54.17
CA ALA A 189 -17.24 23.65 55.54
C ALA A 189 -16.44 24.90 55.89
N GLY A 190 -17.10 26.01 56.06
CA GLY A 190 -16.59 27.20 56.72
C GLY A 190 -15.98 28.27 55.80
N LEU A 191 -16.83 29.02 55.12
CA LEU A 191 -16.44 30.33 54.59
C LEU A 191 -16.92 31.42 55.52
N GLY A 192 -16.00 31.90 56.35
CA GLY A 192 -16.09 33.25 56.90
C GLY A 192 -16.13 34.26 55.73
N VAL A 193 -17.09 35.17 55.80
CA VAL A 193 -17.28 36.22 54.80
C VAL A 193 -16.04 37.14 54.79
N PHE A 194 -15.13 36.88 53.86
CA PHE A 194 -14.03 37.79 53.57
C PHE A 194 -14.53 38.86 52.60
N ARG A 195 -14.73 40.10 53.11
CA ARG A 195 -14.99 41.28 52.29
C ARG A 195 -13.67 41.77 51.71
N PRO A 196 -13.42 41.73 50.41
CA PRO A 196 -12.23 42.37 49.84
C PRO A 196 -12.45 43.88 49.80
N ALA A 197 -11.52 44.63 50.35
CA ALA A 197 -11.39 46.06 50.17
C ALA A 197 -11.04 46.36 48.71
N LEU A 198 -11.81 47.25 48.09
CA LEU A 198 -11.53 47.73 46.73
C LEU A 198 -10.28 48.60 46.73
N PRO A 199 -9.26 48.42 45.94
CA PRO A 199 -8.17 49.39 45.82
C PRO A 199 -8.63 50.57 44.95
N GLU A 200 -8.37 51.74 45.49
CA GLU A 200 -8.53 53.07 44.90
C GLU A 200 -7.83 53.21 43.56
N GLN A 201 -8.55 53.51 42.51
CA GLN A 201 -7.97 53.82 41.20
C GLN A 201 -7.22 55.12 41.23
N ARG A 202 -5.88 55.07 41.31
CA ARG A 202 -5.02 56.20 40.95
C ARG A 202 -4.88 56.27 39.46
N HIS A 203 -5.42 57.35 38.89
CA HIS A 203 -5.09 57.79 37.54
C HIS A 203 -3.57 58.04 37.43
N GLN A 204 -2.89 57.28 36.58
CA GLN A 204 -1.63 57.69 36.01
C GLN A 204 -1.73 57.62 34.49
N ALA A 205 -2.03 58.79 33.93
CA ALA A 205 -1.73 59.06 32.51
C ALA A 205 -0.23 59.31 32.43
N SER A 206 0.48 58.55 31.60
CA SER A 206 1.63 59.07 30.86
C SER A 206 2.32 57.95 30.00
N ALA A 207 2.55 58.34 28.77
CA ALA A 207 3.61 57.94 27.87
C ALA A 207 3.48 56.63 27.08
N LEU A 208 2.89 56.75 25.91
CA LEU A 208 3.19 55.89 24.77
C LEU A 208 4.58 56.24 24.20
N PRO A 209 5.49 55.29 23.99
CA PRO A 209 6.71 55.52 23.21
C PRO A 209 6.39 55.56 21.72
N ALA A 210 6.85 56.63 21.09
CA ALA A 210 6.85 56.84 19.65
C ALA A 210 7.76 55.83 18.93
N TYR A 211 7.16 54.83 18.28
CA TYR A 211 7.84 53.99 17.31
C TYR A 211 6.95 53.68 16.12
N ALA A 212 6.61 54.74 15.38
CA ALA A 212 5.94 54.61 14.08
C ALA A 212 6.21 55.86 13.23
N ARG A 213 7.44 55.98 12.77
CA ARG A 213 7.76 56.89 11.63
C ARG A 213 9.09 56.45 11.01
N LYS A 214 9.04 55.54 10.01
CA LYS A 214 9.93 55.52 8.86
C LYS A 214 9.56 54.29 8.01
N ASN A 215 8.73 54.53 7.00
CA ASN A 215 8.93 54.19 5.60
C ASN A 215 7.60 54.25 4.84
N PRO A 216 7.44 55.21 3.92
CA PRO A 216 6.31 55.25 3.01
C PRO A 216 6.55 54.27 1.85
N PRO A 217 5.51 53.67 1.25
CA PRO A 217 5.62 52.80 0.10
C PRO A 217 5.91 53.67 -1.15
N ARG A 218 6.94 53.30 -1.90
CA ARG A 218 7.20 53.84 -3.24
C ARG A 218 6.25 53.20 -4.24
N GLY A 219 5.47 54.07 -4.84
CA GLY A 219 4.56 53.76 -5.92
C GLY A 219 5.21 53.50 -7.25
N GLY A 220 4.46 52.87 -8.07
CA GLY A 220 4.21 52.93 -9.47
C GLY A 220 5.32 53.20 -10.46
N GLY A 221 5.34 52.39 -11.50
CA GLY A 221 6.11 52.60 -12.73
C GLY A 221 5.71 51.59 -13.80
N SER A 222 4.61 51.87 -14.48
CA SER A 222 4.23 51.26 -15.76
C SER A 222 5.22 51.71 -16.87
N ARG A 223 5.53 50.78 -17.81
CA ARG A 223 5.81 51.03 -19.27
C ARG A 223 6.17 49.68 -19.87
N SER A 224 5.29 49.03 -20.65
CA SER A 224 5.00 49.17 -22.09
C SER A 224 6.20 49.06 -23.04
N ARG A 225 5.98 48.22 -24.07
CA ARG A 225 6.60 48.11 -25.41
C ARG A 225 7.76 47.13 -25.51
N THR A 226 7.79 46.24 -26.44
CA THR A 226 7.47 46.02 -27.84
C THR A 226 8.57 45.12 -28.44
N SER A 227 8.15 44.10 -29.17
CA SER A 227 8.73 43.52 -30.40
C SER A 227 10.24 43.24 -30.52
N ALA A 228 10.61 41.98 -30.71
CA ALA A 228 11.16 41.42 -31.93
C ALA A 228 11.06 39.88 -31.85
#